data_3e359ab7ad3dac098b931e2580c55002
#
_entry.id   3e359ab7ad3dac098b931e2580c55002
#
_cell.length_a   1.000
_cell.length_b   1.000
_cell.length_c   1.000
_cell.angle_alpha   90.00
_cell.angle_beta   90.00
_cell.angle_gamma   90.00
#
_symmetry.space_group_name_H-M   'P 1'
#
loop_
_entity.id
_entity.type
_entity.pdbx_description
1 polymer ?
#
loop_
_entity_poly.entity_id
_entity_poly.type
_entity_poly.pdbx_seq_one_letter_code
_entity_poly.pdbx_strand_id
1 'polypeptide(L)'
;SIFTFSDPSAILNLTKNKYRKGISPMQINTVWAAYFSATDTTKKVVTQIARRLSQQLQCPMQTFDFTLKHVRKTPKAFAAGDLVVFGTPVYAGRVPNLLIKYVASIQGGGALAVPVVCYGNRNYDDALSELRLTLTAGGFHPVAGATFSCQHSFSLTQGAGRPDISDLTIATGFADQVCHKVEALPSAEACPPLLVKGNDPVGPYYTPRDRHGNPINILPVKPKTKDTCTQCGRCAKECPLEAIDPADAHNIVGKCMKCNRCVRHCPRHAKYFDDPNYLYHKTELEEQYTWPRKEPELFL
;
A
#
# COMPACT_ATOMS: atom_id res chain seq x y z
N SER A 1 -40.62 45.13 9.16
CA SER A 1 -39.30 45.37 8.54
C SER A 1 -38.75 44.03 8.06
N ILE A 2 -38.73 43.89 6.76
CA ILE A 2 -38.30 42.66 6.04
C ILE A 2 -36.79 42.72 5.90
N PHE A 3 -36.06 41.73 6.44
CA PHE A 3 -34.65 41.59 6.15
C PHE A 3 -34.48 40.81 4.85
N THR A 4 -33.91 41.49 3.87
CA THR A 4 -33.53 40.93 2.57
C THR A 4 -32.25 40.14 2.72
N PHE A 5 -32.22 38.88 2.21
CA PHE A 5 -31.04 38.02 2.13
C PHE A 5 -30.01 38.63 1.19
N SER A 6 -28.83 38.85 1.68
CA SER A 6 -27.66 39.29 0.93
C SER A 6 -27.11 38.18 0.03
N ASP A 7 -26.68 38.59 -1.13
CA ASP A 7 -26.11 37.89 -2.27
C ASP A 7 -25.13 36.75 -1.93
N PRO A 8 -25.37 35.52 -2.43
CA PRO A 8 -24.44 34.37 -2.27
C PRO A 8 -23.06 34.59 -2.92
N SER A 9 -22.92 35.52 -3.83
CA SER A 9 -21.65 35.87 -4.50
C SER A 9 -20.66 36.58 -3.56
N ALA A 10 -21.15 37.23 -2.51
CA ALA A 10 -20.30 37.92 -1.53
C ALA A 10 -19.56 36.94 -0.59
N ILE A 11 -20.10 35.75 -0.31
CA ILE A 11 -19.50 34.75 0.54
C ILE A 11 -18.36 34.00 -0.20
N LEU A 12 -18.47 33.85 -1.53
CA LEU A 12 -17.45 33.19 -2.35
C LEU A 12 -16.16 34.01 -2.53
N ASN A 13 -16.26 35.32 -2.37
CA ASN A 13 -15.10 36.24 -2.51
C ASN A 13 -14.33 36.48 -1.21
N LEU A 14 -14.87 36.09 -0.04
CA LEU A 14 -14.17 36.23 1.25
C LEU A 14 -13.20 35.07 1.54
N THR A 15 -13.32 33.96 0.84
CA THR A 15 -12.40 32.81 0.99
C THR A 15 -11.16 32.89 0.10
N LYS A 16 -11.16 33.76 -0.93
CA LYS A 16 -10.01 33.92 -1.85
C LYS A 16 -8.94 34.92 -1.41
N ASN A 17 -9.10 35.63 -0.30
CA ASN A 17 -8.22 36.75 0.04
C ASN A 17 -7.50 36.63 1.41
N LYS A 18 -7.16 35.39 1.85
CA LYS A 18 -6.27 35.17 2.99
C LYS A 18 -4.92 34.58 2.58
N TYR A 19 -4.38 34.95 1.43
CA TYR A 19 -2.96 34.69 1.17
C TYR A 19 -2.15 35.73 1.92
N ARG A 20 -1.40 35.27 2.93
CA ARG A 20 -0.31 36.05 3.55
C ARG A 20 0.62 36.48 2.41
N LYS A 21 0.79 37.79 2.24
CA LYS A 21 1.73 38.36 1.28
C LYS A 21 3.11 37.73 1.48
N GLY A 22 3.65 37.04 0.49
CA GLY A 22 5.06 36.74 0.36
C GLY A 22 5.51 35.27 0.29
N ILE A 23 4.61 34.27 0.40
CA ILE A 23 5.00 32.84 0.26
C ILE A 23 4.16 32.26 -0.87
N SER A 24 4.80 31.92 -2.00
CA SER A 24 4.17 31.11 -3.04
C SER A 24 3.91 29.70 -2.48
N PRO A 25 2.71 29.13 -2.64
CA PRO A 25 2.47 27.75 -2.25
C PRO A 25 3.42 26.79 -2.96
N MET A 26 3.79 25.70 -2.29
CA MET A 26 4.62 24.65 -2.89
C MET A 26 3.93 24.10 -4.14
N GLN A 27 4.65 24.06 -5.26
CA GLN A 27 4.15 23.53 -6.51
C GLN A 27 4.45 22.03 -6.62
N ILE A 28 3.43 21.21 -6.83
CA ILE A 28 3.58 19.80 -7.17
C ILE A 28 3.60 19.66 -8.70
N ASN A 29 4.66 19.06 -9.22
CA ASN A 29 4.86 18.87 -10.66
C ASN A 29 4.28 17.53 -11.13
N THR A 30 4.35 16.49 -10.29
CA THR A 30 3.89 15.13 -10.63
C THR A 30 3.37 14.41 -9.39
N VAL A 31 2.23 13.77 -9.51
CA VAL A 31 1.74 12.80 -8.52
C VAL A 31 2.13 11.39 -8.96
N TRP A 32 2.73 10.61 -8.08
CA TRP A 32 3.13 9.24 -8.36
C TRP A 32 2.28 8.23 -7.59
N ALA A 33 1.81 7.21 -8.29
CA ALA A 33 1.31 5.96 -7.69
C ALA A 33 2.46 4.95 -7.65
N ALA A 34 3.18 4.86 -6.52
CA ALA A 34 4.29 3.94 -6.33
C ALA A 34 3.85 2.77 -5.44
N TYR A 35 3.94 1.52 -5.90
CA TYR A 35 3.44 0.40 -5.11
C TYR A 35 4.08 -0.95 -5.44
N PHE A 36 4.09 -1.82 -4.42
CA PHE A 36 4.12 -3.28 -4.57
C PHE A 36 2.72 -3.84 -4.32
N SER A 37 2.18 -4.63 -5.25
CA SER A 37 0.83 -5.18 -5.13
C SER A 37 0.71 -6.55 -5.78
N ALA A 38 0.87 -7.61 -4.98
CA ALA A 38 0.83 -8.98 -5.49
C ALA A 38 -0.59 -9.43 -5.94
N THR A 39 -1.64 -8.96 -5.25
CA THR A 39 -3.04 -9.32 -5.50
C THR A 39 -3.92 -8.12 -5.88
N ASP A 40 -3.29 -7.06 -6.36
CA ASP A 40 -3.89 -5.83 -6.88
C ASP A 40 -4.67 -4.97 -5.86
N THR A 41 -4.77 -5.36 -4.59
CA THR A 41 -5.49 -4.59 -3.56
C THR A 41 -4.77 -3.29 -3.21
N THR A 42 -3.47 -3.33 -2.92
CA THR A 42 -2.65 -2.12 -2.66
C THR A 42 -2.65 -1.19 -3.86
N LYS A 43 -2.51 -1.73 -5.08
CA LYS A 43 -2.60 -0.98 -6.35
C LYS A 43 -3.90 -0.18 -6.43
N LYS A 44 -5.05 -0.81 -6.13
CA LYS A 44 -6.37 -0.14 -6.19
C LYS A 44 -6.43 1.07 -5.27
N VAL A 45 -6.03 0.93 -4.01
CA VAL A 45 -6.04 2.02 -3.02
C VAL A 45 -5.08 3.13 -3.42
N VAL A 46 -3.82 2.81 -3.68
CA VAL A 46 -2.78 3.80 -4.04
C VAL A 46 -3.13 4.57 -5.30
N THR A 47 -3.62 3.87 -6.33
CA THR A 47 -4.01 4.50 -7.59
C THR A 47 -5.22 5.41 -7.40
N GLN A 48 -6.19 5.05 -6.54
CA GLN A 48 -7.35 5.88 -6.23
C GLN A 48 -6.92 7.20 -5.58
N ILE A 49 -6.07 7.13 -4.54
CA ILE A 49 -5.53 8.31 -3.84
C ILE A 49 -4.73 9.19 -4.82
N ALA A 50 -3.78 8.59 -5.56
CA ALA A 50 -2.93 9.33 -6.50
C ALA A 50 -3.73 10.01 -7.62
N ARG A 51 -4.73 9.33 -8.18
CA ARG A 51 -5.62 9.89 -9.19
C ARG A 51 -6.37 11.11 -8.67
N ARG A 52 -6.93 11.02 -7.46
CA ARG A 52 -7.66 12.14 -6.87
C ARG A 52 -6.74 13.33 -6.61
N LEU A 53 -5.55 13.10 -6.06
CA LEU A 53 -4.53 14.14 -5.85
C LEU A 53 -4.13 14.81 -7.17
N SER A 54 -3.85 14.03 -8.20
CA SER A 54 -3.52 14.56 -9.55
C SER A 54 -4.63 15.45 -10.12
N GLN A 55 -5.89 15.05 -9.94
CA GLN A 55 -7.05 15.84 -10.38
C GLN A 55 -7.17 17.16 -9.61
N GLN A 56 -7.01 17.14 -8.28
CA GLN A 56 -7.12 18.33 -7.44
C GLN A 56 -5.96 19.30 -7.65
N LEU A 57 -4.74 18.79 -7.73
CA LEU A 57 -3.52 19.58 -7.95
C LEU A 57 -3.28 19.95 -9.42
N GLN A 58 -4.14 19.49 -10.33
CA GLN A 58 -4.07 19.75 -11.78
C GLN A 58 -2.69 19.45 -12.39
N CYS A 59 -2.06 18.37 -11.94
CA CYS A 59 -0.75 17.93 -12.42
C CYS A 59 -0.79 16.46 -12.90
N PRO A 60 0.16 16.03 -13.76
CA PRO A 60 0.17 14.68 -14.31
C PRO A 60 0.33 13.62 -13.21
N MET A 61 -0.31 12.46 -13.42
CA MET A 61 -0.10 11.26 -12.61
C MET A 61 0.79 10.28 -13.36
N GLN A 62 1.77 9.72 -12.66
CA GLN A 62 2.60 8.63 -13.14
C GLN A 62 2.49 7.40 -12.24
N THR A 63 2.86 6.24 -12.76
CA THR A 63 2.83 4.97 -12.01
C THR A 63 4.22 4.36 -11.94
N PHE A 64 4.59 3.93 -10.73
CA PHE A 64 5.77 3.12 -10.48
C PHE A 64 5.37 1.81 -9.81
N ASP A 65 5.01 0.80 -10.63
CA ASP A 65 4.68 -0.54 -10.16
C ASP A 65 5.97 -1.36 -10.02
N PHE A 66 6.46 -1.49 -8.78
CA PHE A 66 7.66 -2.29 -8.47
C PHE A 66 7.32 -3.71 -7.98
N THR A 67 6.15 -4.23 -8.35
CA THR A 67 5.73 -5.59 -7.97
C THR A 67 6.66 -6.65 -8.55
N LEU A 68 7.09 -6.50 -9.81
CA LEU A 68 7.91 -7.50 -10.47
C LEU A 68 9.42 -7.24 -10.26
N LYS A 69 10.19 -8.30 -10.12
CA LYS A 69 11.61 -8.25 -9.76
C LYS A 69 12.46 -7.48 -10.78
N HIS A 70 12.15 -7.59 -12.07
CA HIS A 70 12.90 -6.88 -13.10
C HIS A 70 12.82 -5.35 -12.98
N VAL A 71 11.72 -4.79 -12.44
CA VAL A 71 11.58 -3.36 -12.17
C VAL A 71 12.48 -2.91 -11.01
N ARG A 72 12.79 -3.83 -10.10
CA ARG A 72 13.63 -3.59 -8.92
C ARG A 72 15.14 -3.80 -9.15
N LYS A 73 15.58 -3.89 -10.40
CA LYS A 73 17.02 -4.04 -10.72
C LYS A 73 17.83 -2.81 -10.32
N THR A 74 17.22 -1.64 -10.44
CA THR A 74 17.84 -0.36 -10.05
C THR A 74 16.92 0.39 -9.08
N PRO A 75 17.47 1.12 -8.10
CA PRO A 75 16.69 2.02 -7.27
C PRO A 75 16.00 3.10 -8.11
N LYS A 76 14.77 3.45 -7.75
CA LYS A 76 14.05 4.59 -8.30
C LYS A 76 14.46 5.84 -7.53
N ALA A 77 14.72 6.93 -8.26
CA ALA A 77 14.85 8.25 -7.68
C ALA A 77 13.63 9.10 -8.03
N PHE A 78 13.18 9.87 -7.05
CA PHE A 78 12.18 10.92 -7.16
C PHE A 78 12.87 12.28 -6.96
N ALA A 79 12.12 13.37 -7.10
CA ALA A 79 12.67 14.72 -7.00
C ALA A 79 11.77 15.65 -6.19
N ALA A 80 12.30 16.76 -5.73
CA ALA A 80 11.51 17.85 -5.19
C ALA A 80 10.42 18.28 -6.20
N GLY A 81 9.20 18.51 -5.71
CA GLY A 81 8.03 18.72 -6.58
C GLY A 81 7.27 17.45 -6.94
N ASP A 82 7.77 16.25 -6.63
CA ASP A 82 6.98 15.03 -6.69
C ASP A 82 6.14 14.84 -5.41
N LEU A 83 4.91 14.35 -5.57
CA LEU A 83 4.07 13.85 -4.47
C LEU A 83 3.85 12.36 -4.69
N VAL A 84 4.40 11.52 -3.83
CA VAL A 84 4.47 10.07 -4.02
C VAL A 84 3.51 9.36 -3.07
N VAL A 85 2.40 8.84 -3.58
CA VAL A 85 1.56 7.89 -2.83
C VAL A 85 2.26 6.53 -2.88
N PHE A 86 2.86 6.14 -1.77
CA PHE A 86 3.75 4.97 -1.70
C PHE A 86 3.09 3.83 -0.93
N GLY A 87 2.76 2.73 -1.61
CA GLY A 87 2.00 1.64 -1.03
C GLY A 87 2.70 0.29 -0.96
N THR A 88 2.57 -0.39 0.18
CA THR A 88 2.97 -1.79 0.35
C THR A 88 1.87 -2.61 1.02
N PRO A 89 1.78 -3.93 0.75
CA PRO A 89 1.00 -4.80 1.62
C PRO A 89 1.71 -4.99 2.96
N VAL A 90 0.96 -5.42 3.96
CA VAL A 90 1.48 -5.84 5.26
C VAL A 90 1.69 -7.35 5.26
N TYR A 91 2.92 -7.81 5.49
CA TYR A 91 3.24 -9.22 5.69
C TYR A 91 3.84 -9.41 7.09
N ALA A 92 3.20 -10.24 7.89
CA ALA A 92 3.60 -10.48 9.28
C ALA A 92 3.76 -9.17 10.10
N GLY A 93 2.82 -8.24 9.95
CA GLY A 93 2.78 -6.99 10.70
C GLY A 93 3.78 -5.90 10.25
N ARG A 94 4.51 -6.12 9.18
CA ARG A 94 5.60 -5.27 8.71
C ARG A 94 5.55 -5.06 7.19
N VAL A 95 6.38 -4.16 6.67
CA VAL A 95 6.74 -4.15 5.25
C VAL A 95 7.34 -5.52 4.90
N PRO A 96 6.98 -6.15 3.76
CA PRO A 96 7.48 -7.48 3.44
C PRO A 96 9.01 -7.56 3.50
N ASN A 97 9.53 -8.50 4.30
CA ASN A 97 10.97 -8.63 4.59
C ASN A 97 11.85 -8.80 3.34
N LEU A 98 11.30 -9.40 2.28
CA LEU A 98 12.01 -9.57 1.01
C LEU A 98 11.96 -8.31 0.13
N LEU A 99 11.28 -7.26 0.56
CA LEU A 99 11.16 -5.98 -0.15
C LEU A 99 11.81 -4.81 0.60
N ILE A 100 11.90 -4.85 1.91
CA ILE A 100 12.32 -3.69 2.73
C ILE A 100 13.68 -3.13 2.29
N LYS A 101 14.63 -3.99 1.90
CA LYS A 101 15.94 -3.55 1.39
C LYS A 101 15.83 -2.76 0.10
N TYR A 102 14.91 -3.15 -0.79
CA TYR A 102 14.67 -2.40 -2.02
C TYR A 102 13.96 -1.07 -1.72
N VAL A 103 12.94 -1.07 -0.87
CA VAL A 103 12.26 0.16 -0.45
C VAL A 103 13.24 1.15 0.16
N ALA A 104 14.14 0.69 1.02
CA ALA A 104 15.20 1.51 1.63
C ALA A 104 16.24 2.05 0.65
N SER A 105 16.34 1.47 -0.55
CA SER A 105 17.25 1.97 -1.60
C SER A 105 16.64 3.06 -2.48
N ILE A 106 15.33 3.29 -2.38
CA ILE A 106 14.63 4.31 -3.17
C ILE A 106 14.97 5.70 -2.64
N GLN A 107 15.27 6.63 -3.54
CA GLN A 107 15.70 7.98 -3.21
C GLN A 107 14.53 8.96 -3.35
N GLY A 108 14.21 9.67 -2.28
CA GLY A 108 13.12 10.64 -2.24
C GLY A 108 13.46 11.98 -2.89
N GLY A 109 14.74 12.43 -2.79
CA GLY A 109 15.19 13.67 -3.39
C GLY A 109 14.41 14.92 -2.98
N GLY A 110 13.86 14.94 -1.75
CA GLY A 110 13.01 16.03 -1.24
C GLY A 110 11.54 15.93 -1.65
N ALA A 111 11.09 14.83 -2.25
CA ALA A 111 9.68 14.62 -2.59
C ALA A 111 8.79 14.52 -1.34
N LEU A 112 7.53 14.98 -1.45
CA LEU A 112 6.50 14.64 -0.47
C LEU A 112 6.08 13.18 -0.63
N ALA A 113 5.76 12.50 0.47
CA ALA A 113 5.27 11.13 0.46
C ALA A 113 3.97 10.95 1.23
N VAL A 114 3.14 10.02 0.76
CA VAL A 114 1.95 9.52 1.46
C VAL A 114 2.12 8.01 1.60
N PRO A 115 2.76 7.50 2.69
CA PRO A 115 2.84 6.08 2.97
C PRO A 115 1.45 5.47 3.18
N VAL A 116 1.18 4.36 2.48
CA VAL A 116 -0.07 3.61 2.54
C VAL A 116 0.23 2.14 2.74
N VAL A 117 -0.39 1.50 3.73
CA VAL A 117 -0.28 0.05 3.93
C VAL A 117 -1.63 -0.63 3.82
N CYS A 118 -1.66 -1.76 3.11
CA CYS A 118 -2.85 -2.59 2.94
C CYS A 118 -2.66 -3.94 3.64
N TYR A 119 -3.61 -4.34 4.49
CA TYR A 119 -3.51 -5.55 5.31
C TYR A 119 -4.80 -6.37 5.26
N GLY A 120 -4.71 -7.65 5.63
CA GLY A 120 -5.80 -8.61 5.52
C GLY A 120 -6.70 -8.68 6.76
N ASN A 121 -7.20 -7.57 7.26
CA ASN A 121 -8.15 -7.46 8.40
C ASN A 121 -7.65 -7.95 9.77
N ARG A 122 -6.45 -8.59 9.90
CA ARG A 122 -5.90 -8.95 11.20
C ARG A 122 -5.39 -7.69 11.94
N ASN A 123 -4.25 -7.19 11.53
CA ASN A 123 -3.61 -5.97 12.03
C ASN A 123 -2.50 -5.55 11.06
N TYR A 124 -2.15 -4.28 11.04
CA TYR A 124 -1.01 -3.77 10.31
C TYR A 124 0.24 -3.59 11.20
N ASP A 125 0.09 -3.75 12.52
CA ASP A 125 1.15 -3.66 13.52
C ASP A 125 2.08 -2.45 13.25
N ASP A 126 3.37 -2.69 12.98
CA ASP A 126 4.35 -1.62 12.73
C ASP A 126 4.56 -1.26 11.26
N ALA A 127 3.80 -1.83 10.33
CA ALA A 127 4.06 -1.67 8.90
C ALA A 127 4.01 -0.22 8.43
N LEU A 128 3.06 0.59 8.92
CA LEU A 128 2.96 2.00 8.53
C LEU A 128 4.10 2.83 9.14
N SER A 129 4.45 2.59 10.40
CA SER A 129 5.59 3.24 11.06
C SER A 129 6.90 2.90 10.35
N GLU A 130 7.13 1.61 10.04
CA GLU A 130 8.31 1.16 9.30
C GLU A 130 8.39 1.81 7.90
N LEU A 131 7.28 1.84 7.16
CA LEU A 131 7.25 2.45 5.84
C LEU A 131 7.56 3.95 5.91
N ARG A 132 6.92 4.68 6.86
CA ARG A 132 7.18 6.09 7.11
C ARG A 132 8.66 6.36 7.43
N LEU A 133 9.24 5.61 8.39
CA LEU A 133 10.63 5.74 8.79
C LEU A 133 11.58 5.46 7.61
N THR A 134 11.31 4.41 6.84
CA THR A 134 12.13 4.04 5.68
C THR A 134 12.10 5.12 4.61
N LEU A 135 10.93 5.69 4.30
CA LEU A 135 10.80 6.77 3.33
C LEU A 135 11.49 8.04 3.83
N THR A 136 11.33 8.39 5.11
CA THR A 136 12.04 9.54 5.70
C THR A 136 13.55 9.40 5.59
N ALA A 137 14.08 8.22 5.93
CA ALA A 137 15.52 7.92 5.78
C ALA A 137 15.98 7.96 4.31
N GLY A 138 15.09 7.66 3.36
CA GLY A 138 15.32 7.77 1.92
C GLY A 138 15.24 9.19 1.36
N GLY A 139 15.04 10.22 2.20
CA GLY A 139 14.98 11.63 1.78
C GLY A 139 13.61 12.08 1.27
N PHE A 140 12.53 11.40 1.66
CA PHE A 140 11.16 11.89 1.48
C PHE A 140 10.69 12.69 2.70
N HIS A 141 9.66 13.51 2.49
CA HIS A 141 8.91 14.19 3.53
C HIS A 141 7.49 13.61 3.61
N PRO A 142 7.21 12.65 4.53
CA PRO A 142 5.87 12.09 4.68
C PRO A 142 4.88 13.15 5.19
N VAL A 143 3.89 13.50 4.35
CA VAL A 143 2.91 14.56 4.65
C VAL A 143 1.63 14.02 5.28
N ALA A 144 1.26 12.79 4.97
CA ALA A 144 0.11 12.07 5.50
C ALA A 144 0.34 10.57 5.36
N GLY A 145 -0.47 9.73 6.02
CA GLY A 145 -0.38 8.28 5.90
C GLY A 145 -1.73 7.61 6.07
N ALA A 146 -1.89 6.38 5.57
CA ALA A 146 -3.14 5.65 5.71
C ALA A 146 -2.95 4.13 5.79
N THR A 147 -3.90 3.47 6.45
CA THR A 147 -4.02 2.01 6.45
C THR A 147 -5.37 1.59 5.91
N PHE A 148 -5.40 0.53 5.09
CA PHE A 148 -6.63 -0.02 4.55
C PHE A 148 -6.68 -1.52 4.80
N SER A 149 -7.77 -1.98 5.42
CA SER A 149 -8.08 -3.40 5.43
C SER A 149 -8.55 -3.82 4.04
N CYS A 150 -7.95 -4.87 3.50
CA CYS A 150 -8.21 -5.39 2.16
C CYS A 150 -8.40 -6.91 2.22
N GLN A 151 -8.78 -7.53 1.12
CA GLN A 151 -8.86 -8.98 1.06
C GLN A 151 -7.49 -9.62 1.34
N HIS A 152 -7.46 -10.53 2.33
CA HIS A 152 -6.25 -11.26 2.69
C HIS A 152 -5.78 -12.14 1.53
N SER A 153 -4.46 -12.16 1.25
CA SER A 153 -3.93 -12.90 0.11
C SER A 153 -4.15 -14.42 0.21
N PHE A 154 -4.17 -14.99 1.42
CA PHE A 154 -4.39 -16.43 1.66
C PHE A 154 -5.86 -16.82 1.59
N SER A 155 -6.79 -15.88 1.80
CA SER A 155 -8.21 -16.16 2.04
C SER A 155 -9.11 -15.62 0.94
N LEU A 156 -10.23 -16.33 0.72
CA LEU A 156 -11.34 -15.84 -0.11
C LEU A 156 -12.43 -15.17 0.72
N THR A 157 -12.44 -15.36 2.04
CA THR A 157 -13.45 -14.87 2.97
C THR A 157 -12.98 -13.68 3.80
N GLN A 158 -11.75 -13.72 4.32
CA GLN A 158 -11.22 -12.65 5.15
C GLN A 158 -11.00 -11.36 4.35
N GLY A 159 -11.78 -10.34 4.66
CA GLY A 159 -11.79 -9.07 3.92
C GLY A 159 -12.26 -9.22 2.46
N ALA A 160 -13.12 -10.20 2.17
CA ALA A 160 -13.57 -10.51 0.81
C ALA A 160 -14.13 -9.26 0.09
N GLY A 161 -13.75 -9.09 -1.17
CA GLY A 161 -14.19 -7.98 -2.02
C GLY A 161 -13.55 -6.61 -1.72
N ARG A 162 -12.71 -6.51 -0.67
CA ARG A 162 -12.04 -5.25 -0.30
C ARG A 162 -10.70 -5.04 -1.05
N PRO A 163 -10.32 -3.79 -1.38
CA PRO A 163 -11.07 -2.55 -1.12
C PRO A 163 -12.35 -2.50 -1.94
N ASP A 164 -13.47 -2.18 -1.27
CA ASP A 164 -14.79 -1.98 -1.87
C ASP A 164 -15.07 -0.49 -2.14
N ILE A 165 -16.29 -0.17 -2.55
CA ILE A 165 -16.68 1.21 -2.87
C ILE A 165 -16.58 2.15 -1.65
N SER A 166 -16.87 1.66 -0.45
CA SER A 166 -16.75 2.44 0.79
C SER A 166 -15.26 2.76 1.06
N ASP A 167 -14.38 1.77 0.96
CA ASP A 167 -12.93 1.97 1.13
C ASP A 167 -12.39 2.99 0.13
N LEU A 168 -12.81 2.90 -1.14
CA LEU A 168 -12.36 3.81 -2.19
C LEU A 168 -12.96 5.22 -2.05
N THR A 169 -14.14 5.35 -1.46
CA THR A 169 -14.73 6.65 -1.10
C THR A 169 -13.92 7.31 0.02
N ILE A 170 -13.55 6.54 1.05
CA ILE A 170 -12.68 7.02 2.13
C ILE A 170 -11.30 7.42 1.57
N ALA A 171 -10.73 6.61 0.67
CA ALA A 171 -9.46 6.93 0.01
C ALA A 171 -9.53 8.24 -0.79
N THR A 172 -10.66 8.52 -1.43
CA THR A 172 -10.91 9.78 -2.16
C THR A 172 -10.97 10.97 -1.20
N GLY A 173 -11.75 10.87 -0.12
CA GLY A 173 -11.84 11.93 0.90
C GLY A 173 -10.51 12.18 1.61
N PHE A 174 -9.72 11.12 1.85
CA PHE A 174 -8.37 11.27 2.37
C PHE A 174 -7.47 12.05 1.41
N ALA A 175 -7.54 11.75 0.11
CA ALA A 175 -6.77 12.50 -0.89
C ALA A 175 -7.13 13.99 -0.90
N ASP A 176 -8.42 14.35 -0.71
CA ASP A 176 -8.85 15.75 -0.61
C ASP A 176 -8.23 16.45 0.61
N GLN A 177 -8.17 15.77 1.76
CA GLN A 177 -7.52 16.30 2.97
C GLN A 177 -6.00 16.46 2.78
N VAL A 178 -5.34 15.49 2.12
CA VAL A 178 -3.92 15.57 1.77
C VAL A 178 -3.66 16.76 0.83
N CYS A 179 -4.51 16.97 -0.17
CA CYS A 179 -4.40 18.10 -1.09
C CYS A 179 -4.41 19.44 -0.33
N HIS A 180 -5.39 19.65 0.55
CA HIS A 180 -5.47 20.87 1.36
C HIS A 180 -4.24 21.07 2.24
N LYS A 181 -3.68 19.98 2.81
CA LYS A 181 -2.46 20.05 3.60
C LYS A 181 -1.26 20.46 2.75
N VAL A 182 -1.11 19.85 1.57
CA VAL A 182 -0.01 20.16 0.63
C VAL A 182 -0.07 21.61 0.15
N GLU A 183 -1.27 22.11 -0.20
CA GLU A 183 -1.48 23.51 -0.64
C GLU A 183 -1.13 24.53 0.46
N ALA A 184 -1.23 24.14 1.73
CA ALA A 184 -0.88 24.99 2.86
C ALA A 184 0.62 25.00 3.20
N LEU A 185 1.42 24.07 2.62
CA LEU A 185 2.86 24.00 2.88
C LEU A 185 3.62 25.03 2.04
N PRO A 186 4.56 25.78 2.65
CA PRO A 186 5.45 26.66 1.92
C PRO A 186 6.56 25.90 1.18
N SER A 187 6.99 24.75 1.70
CA SER A 187 7.96 23.83 1.09
C SER A 187 7.83 22.44 1.70
N ALA A 188 8.48 21.43 1.09
CA ALA A 188 8.49 20.05 1.60
C ALA A 188 9.20 19.96 2.96
N GLU A 189 10.28 20.71 3.17
CA GLU A 189 11.05 20.75 4.41
C GLU A 189 10.25 21.36 5.57
N ALA A 190 9.26 22.21 5.29
CA ALA A 190 8.36 22.77 6.28
C ALA A 190 7.27 21.78 6.74
N CYS A 191 7.18 20.59 6.12
CA CYS A 191 6.25 19.55 6.53
C CYS A 191 6.62 19.04 7.94
N PRO A 192 5.72 19.13 8.93
CA PRO A 192 6.00 18.59 10.25
C PRO A 192 6.13 17.06 10.18
N PRO A 193 6.90 16.45 11.12
CA PRO A 193 7.00 15.00 11.20
C PRO A 193 5.62 14.33 11.31
N LEU A 194 5.35 13.40 10.42
CA LEU A 194 4.10 12.64 10.44
C LEU A 194 4.10 11.66 11.62
N LEU A 195 3.08 11.76 12.47
CA LEU A 195 2.85 10.81 13.56
C LEU A 195 1.88 9.72 13.10
N VAL A 196 2.26 8.46 13.26
CA VAL A 196 1.44 7.28 12.95
C VAL A 196 1.49 6.29 14.10
N LYS A 197 0.52 5.38 14.16
CA LYS A 197 0.57 4.26 15.10
C LYS A 197 1.67 3.27 14.71
N GLY A 198 2.22 2.59 15.71
CA GLY A 198 3.29 1.60 15.60
C GLY A 198 4.47 1.97 16.49
N ASN A 199 5.41 1.04 16.62
CA ASN A 199 6.59 1.24 17.45
C ASN A 199 7.70 1.98 16.66
N ASP A 200 8.51 2.73 17.42
CA ASP A 200 9.76 3.32 16.96
C ASP A 200 10.81 3.19 18.10
N PRO A 201 11.80 2.31 17.96
CA PRO A 201 12.09 1.42 16.82
C PRO A 201 11.03 0.33 16.62
N VAL A 202 10.87 -0.11 15.37
CA VAL A 202 9.89 -1.13 14.98
C VAL A 202 10.18 -2.48 15.64
N GLY A 203 9.11 -3.18 16.06
CA GLY A 203 9.18 -4.48 16.70
C GLY A 203 9.50 -5.64 15.73
N PRO A 204 9.51 -6.90 16.21
CA PRO A 204 9.77 -8.06 15.38
C PRO A 204 8.62 -8.35 14.41
N TYR A 205 8.89 -9.15 13.38
CA TYR A 205 7.83 -9.70 12.53
C TYR A 205 6.90 -10.61 13.33
N TYR A 206 5.60 -10.52 13.09
CA TYR A 206 4.61 -11.43 13.66
C TYR A 206 4.94 -12.88 13.29
N THR A 207 4.95 -13.74 14.31
CA THR A 207 5.13 -15.19 14.13
C THR A 207 3.77 -15.87 14.31
N PRO A 208 3.26 -16.60 13.29
CA PRO A 208 2.06 -17.42 13.46
C PRO A 208 2.22 -18.41 14.61
N ARG A 209 1.16 -18.60 15.40
CA ARG A 209 1.13 -19.54 16.52
C ARG A 209 -0.13 -20.41 16.46
N ASP A 210 -0.04 -21.61 16.99
CA ASP A 210 -1.19 -22.46 17.21
C ASP A 210 -1.99 -22.01 18.45
N ARG A 211 -3.13 -22.68 18.74
CA ARG A 211 -3.97 -22.41 19.89
C ARG A 211 -3.31 -22.71 21.25
N HIS A 212 -2.18 -23.42 21.25
CA HIS A 212 -1.37 -23.70 22.43
C HIS A 212 -0.20 -22.72 22.58
N GLY A 213 -0.06 -21.74 21.64
CA GLY A 213 1.00 -20.74 21.66
C GLY A 213 2.29 -21.19 20.98
N ASN A 214 2.37 -22.39 20.40
CA ASN A 214 3.56 -22.87 19.70
C ASN A 214 3.70 -22.18 18.34
N PRO A 215 4.93 -21.82 17.92
CA PRO A 215 5.17 -21.20 16.64
C PRO A 215 4.88 -22.14 15.48
N ILE A 216 4.19 -21.64 14.45
CA ILE A 216 3.89 -22.35 13.19
C ILE A 216 4.86 -21.89 12.14
N ASN A 217 5.67 -22.79 11.59
CA ASN A 217 6.63 -22.47 10.55
C ASN A 217 6.03 -22.65 9.15
N ILE A 218 5.72 -21.53 8.50
CA ILE A 218 5.27 -21.52 7.10
C ILE A 218 6.38 -21.06 6.13
N LEU A 219 7.59 -20.77 6.62
CA LEU A 219 8.68 -20.23 5.79
C LEU A 219 9.08 -21.16 4.62
N PRO A 220 9.20 -22.50 4.80
CA PRO A 220 9.60 -23.39 3.72
C PRO A 220 8.49 -23.66 2.72
N VAL A 221 7.24 -23.30 3.03
CA VAL A 221 6.06 -23.64 2.22
C VAL A 221 6.10 -22.98 0.86
N LYS A 222 5.86 -23.79 -0.19
CA LYS A 222 5.82 -23.39 -1.59
C LYS A 222 4.48 -23.81 -2.23
N PRO A 223 3.99 -23.11 -3.24
CA PRO A 223 2.78 -23.52 -3.94
C PRO A 223 3.04 -24.78 -4.79
N LYS A 224 2.04 -25.64 -4.88
CA LYS A 224 2.00 -26.78 -5.79
C LYS A 224 1.20 -26.46 -7.05
N THR A 225 1.24 -27.37 -8.01
CA THR A 225 0.55 -27.24 -9.30
C THR A 225 -0.22 -28.52 -9.58
N LYS A 226 -1.51 -28.41 -9.94
CA LYS A 226 -2.37 -29.53 -10.33
C LYS A 226 -2.10 -29.93 -11.78
N ASP A 227 -2.50 -31.16 -12.16
CA ASP A 227 -2.40 -31.69 -13.52
C ASP A 227 -3.27 -30.93 -14.55
N THR A 228 -4.23 -30.12 -14.07
CA THR A 228 -5.01 -29.19 -14.90
C THR A 228 -4.22 -28.00 -15.45
N CYS A 229 -2.93 -27.90 -15.09
CA CYS A 229 -2.03 -26.86 -15.56
C CYS A 229 -1.76 -27.00 -17.07
N THR A 230 -1.94 -25.91 -17.82
CA THR A 230 -1.67 -25.87 -19.27
C THR A 230 -0.27 -25.33 -19.58
N GLN A 231 0.61 -25.19 -18.60
CA GLN A 231 1.97 -24.65 -18.75
C GLN A 231 2.02 -23.26 -19.46
N CYS A 232 1.00 -22.42 -19.29
CA CYS A 232 0.90 -21.12 -19.96
C CYS A 232 1.95 -20.10 -19.51
N GLY A 233 2.78 -20.40 -18.51
CA GLY A 233 3.89 -19.57 -18.01
C GLY A 233 3.47 -18.32 -17.21
N ARG A 234 2.17 -18.00 -17.10
CA ARG A 234 1.70 -16.78 -16.45
C ARG A 234 2.17 -16.65 -15.01
N CYS A 235 2.12 -17.72 -14.23
CA CYS A 235 2.53 -17.71 -12.82
C CYS A 235 4.03 -17.45 -12.65
N ALA A 236 4.89 -17.92 -13.56
CA ALA A 236 6.32 -17.62 -13.56
C ALA A 236 6.58 -16.17 -13.96
N LYS A 237 5.96 -15.70 -15.07
CA LYS A 237 6.09 -14.33 -15.57
C LYS A 237 5.64 -13.29 -14.54
N GLU A 238 4.58 -13.58 -13.79
CA GLU A 238 4.01 -12.65 -12.81
C GLU A 238 4.55 -12.86 -11.39
N CYS A 239 5.49 -13.81 -11.16
CA CYS A 239 6.04 -14.05 -9.84
C CYS A 239 6.90 -12.85 -9.38
N PRO A 240 6.56 -12.18 -8.24
CA PRO A 240 7.33 -11.03 -7.77
C PRO A 240 8.78 -11.33 -7.42
N LEU A 241 9.13 -12.60 -7.21
CA LEU A 241 10.48 -13.03 -6.83
C LEU A 241 11.13 -13.94 -7.88
N GLU A 242 10.48 -14.16 -9.04
CA GLU A 242 10.95 -15.11 -10.06
C GLU A 242 11.24 -16.51 -9.47
N ALA A 243 10.37 -16.93 -8.54
CA ALA A 243 10.56 -18.17 -7.80
C ALA A 243 10.04 -19.41 -8.55
N ILE A 244 9.30 -19.24 -9.65
CA ILE A 244 8.70 -20.32 -10.44
C ILE A 244 9.51 -20.46 -11.74
N ASP A 245 9.89 -21.68 -12.06
CA ASP A 245 10.61 -21.98 -13.30
C ASP A 245 9.75 -21.59 -14.51
N PRO A 246 10.24 -20.75 -15.42
CA PRO A 246 9.50 -20.38 -16.62
C PRO A 246 9.30 -21.54 -17.59
N ALA A 247 10.13 -22.58 -17.55
CA ALA A 247 10.02 -23.76 -18.39
C ALA A 247 9.06 -24.82 -17.82
N ASP A 248 8.92 -24.86 -16.49
CA ASP A 248 8.02 -25.80 -15.79
C ASP A 248 7.36 -25.15 -14.58
N ALA A 249 6.06 -24.89 -14.70
CA ALA A 249 5.27 -24.31 -13.63
C ALA A 249 5.19 -25.19 -12.36
N HIS A 250 5.52 -26.48 -12.42
CA HIS A 250 5.56 -27.36 -11.25
C HIS A 250 6.79 -27.11 -10.38
N ASN A 251 7.85 -26.61 -10.98
CA ASN A 251 9.13 -26.42 -10.32
C ASN A 251 9.24 -25.03 -9.67
N ILE A 252 9.47 -25.01 -8.35
CA ILE A 252 9.66 -23.77 -7.57
C ILE A 252 11.14 -23.65 -7.20
N VAL A 253 11.90 -22.95 -8.03
CA VAL A 253 13.37 -22.83 -7.94
C VAL A 253 13.85 -21.81 -6.92
N GLY A 254 13.01 -20.82 -6.58
CA GLY A 254 13.40 -19.71 -5.73
C GLY A 254 12.68 -19.64 -4.39
N LYS A 255 12.97 -18.56 -3.62
CA LYS A 255 12.26 -18.24 -2.38
C LYS A 255 10.84 -17.79 -2.69
N CYS A 256 9.85 -18.34 -1.98
CA CYS A 256 8.45 -17.95 -2.10
C CYS A 256 8.06 -17.06 -0.91
N MET A 257 7.52 -15.86 -1.19
CA MET A 257 6.99 -14.95 -0.16
C MET A 257 5.52 -15.24 0.18
N LYS A 258 4.93 -16.27 -0.39
CA LYS A 258 3.53 -16.69 -0.17
C LYS A 258 2.49 -15.58 -0.45
N CYS A 259 2.79 -14.73 -1.43
CA CYS A 259 1.90 -13.62 -1.81
C CYS A 259 0.60 -14.06 -2.52
N ASN A 260 0.50 -15.34 -2.88
CA ASN A 260 -0.64 -15.93 -3.60
C ASN A 260 -0.94 -15.33 -4.99
N ARG A 261 -0.06 -14.51 -5.58
CA ARG A 261 -0.30 -14.00 -6.94
C ARG A 261 -0.48 -15.13 -7.94
N CYS A 262 0.38 -16.15 -7.93
CA CYS A 262 0.27 -17.29 -8.81
C CYS A 262 -1.03 -18.10 -8.62
N VAL A 263 -1.58 -18.14 -7.40
CA VAL A 263 -2.86 -18.79 -7.09
C VAL A 263 -4.02 -17.94 -7.63
N ARG A 264 -4.03 -16.65 -7.36
CA ARG A 264 -5.11 -15.72 -7.72
C ARG A 264 -5.21 -15.47 -9.21
N HIS A 265 -4.07 -15.44 -9.91
CA HIS A 265 -4.00 -15.09 -11.32
C HIS A 265 -3.95 -16.33 -12.25
N CYS A 266 -3.96 -17.54 -11.70
CA CYS A 266 -3.98 -18.75 -12.53
C CYS A 266 -5.34 -18.91 -13.22
N PRO A 267 -5.42 -18.84 -14.57
CA PRO A 267 -6.70 -18.94 -15.30
C PRO A 267 -7.33 -20.35 -15.21
N ARG A 268 -6.53 -21.35 -14.83
CA ARG A 268 -6.97 -22.74 -14.65
C ARG A 268 -7.12 -23.14 -13.18
N HIS A 269 -6.92 -22.20 -12.23
CA HIS A 269 -6.91 -22.48 -10.79
C HIS A 269 -6.03 -23.68 -10.41
N ALA A 270 -4.92 -23.84 -11.17
CA ALA A 270 -4.03 -24.98 -11.00
C ALA A 270 -2.99 -24.79 -9.88
N LYS A 271 -2.70 -23.53 -9.48
CA LYS A 271 -1.79 -23.25 -8.36
C LYS A 271 -2.53 -23.27 -7.03
N TYR A 272 -1.93 -23.93 -6.01
CA TYR A 272 -2.54 -24.06 -4.67
C TYR A 272 -1.47 -24.27 -3.60
N PHE A 273 -1.89 -24.20 -2.34
CA PHE A 273 -1.12 -24.58 -1.16
C PHE A 273 -1.88 -25.67 -0.42
N ASP A 274 -1.20 -26.71 0.02
CA ASP A 274 -1.74 -27.85 0.78
C ASP A 274 -0.91 -28.22 2.02
N ASP A 275 0.08 -27.45 2.34
CA ASP A 275 0.88 -27.66 3.56
C ASP A 275 0.00 -27.50 4.80
N PRO A 276 0.04 -28.45 5.75
CA PRO A 276 -0.80 -28.43 6.94
C PRO A 276 -0.62 -27.17 7.81
N ASN A 277 0.61 -26.68 7.98
CA ASN A 277 0.87 -25.46 8.75
C ASN A 277 0.31 -24.21 8.07
N TYR A 278 0.44 -24.15 6.73
CA TYR A 278 -0.13 -23.06 5.95
C TYR A 278 -1.66 -23.06 6.02
N LEU A 279 -2.29 -24.21 5.86
CA LEU A 279 -3.75 -24.35 5.92
C LEU A 279 -4.27 -24.05 7.32
N TYR A 280 -3.61 -24.56 8.37
CA TYR A 280 -3.96 -24.24 9.75
C TYR A 280 -3.90 -22.73 10.00
N HIS A 281 -2.78 -22.08 9.66
CA HIS A 281 -2.64 -20.63 9.84
C HIS A 281 -3.69 -19.85 9.03
N LYS A 282 -4.00 -20.26 7.81
CA LYS A 282 -5.07 -19.67 6.99
C LYS A 282 -6.43 -19.78 7.70
N THR A 283 -6.77 -20.96 8.22
CA THR A 283 -8.04 -21.21 8.93
C THR A 283 -8.15 -20.36 10.20
N GLU A 284 -7.09 -20.28 11.01
CA GLU A 284 -7.06 -19.41 12.20
C GLU A 284 -7.26 -17.93 11.85
N LEU A 285 -6.67 -17.47 10.76
CA LEU A 285 -6.89 -16.10 10.29
C LEU A 285 -8.35 -15.86 9.86
N GLU A 286 -8.97 -16.83 9.17
CA GLU A 286 -10.35 -16.74 8.73
C GLU A 286 -11.33 -16.76 9.90
N GLU A 287 -11.13 -17.63 10.90
CA GLU A 287 -11.98 -17.74 12.08
C GLU A 287 -11.90 -16.52 13.00
N GLN A 288 -10.69 -15.99 13.21
CA GLN A 288 -10.48 -14.92 14.19
C GLN A 288 -10.64 -13.51 13.64
N TYR A 289 -10.38 -13.31 12.33
CA TYR A 289 -10.24 -11.97 11.76
C TYR A 289 -11.11 -11.69 10.53
N THR A 290 -12.05 -12.55 10.18
CA THR A 290 -13.05 -12.21 9.14
C THR A 290 -13.98 -11.11 9.65
N TRP A 291 -14.28 -11.12 10.93
CA TRP A 291 -15.12 -10.14 11.61
C TRP A 291 -14.48 -9.69 12.94
N PRO A 292 -14.68 -8.44 13.41
CA PRO A 292 -15.39 -7.36 12.73
C PRO A 292 -14.61 -6.77 11.54
N ARG A 293 -15.34 -6.11 10.64
CA ARG A 293 -14.75 -5.29 9.58
C ARG A 293 -13.92 -4.16 10.22
N LYS A 294 -12.67 -4.03 9.85
CA LYS A 294 -11.82 -2.92 10.27
C LYS A 294 -11.86 -1.79 9.25
N GLU A 295 -12.10 -0.59 9.72
CA GLU A 295 -12.14 0.59 8.86
C GLU A 295 -10.73 1.13 8.58
N PRO A 296 -10.55 1.90 7.50
CA PRO A 296 -9.29 2.59 7.24
C PRO A 296 -8.92 3.55 8.37
N GLU A 297 -7.64 3.62 8.70
CA GLU A 297 -7.11 4.65 9.60
C GLU A 297 -6.29 5.66 8.79
N LEU A 298 -6.56 6.95 9.05
CA LEU A 298 -5.99 8.07 8.30
C LEU A 298 -5.17 8.95 9.24
N PHE A 299 -3.99 9.36 8.81
CA PHE A 299 -3.03 10.18 9.57
C PHE A 299 -2.67 11.42 8.72
N LEU A 300 -2.89 12.60 9.31
CA LEU A 300 -2.69 13.90 8.64
C LEU A 300 -1.71 14.79 9.40
#